data_fce908dc083c7c661abf7c3edbd71dc5
#
_entry.id   fce908dc083c7c661abf7c3edbd71dc5
#
_cell.length_a   1.000
_cell.length_b   1.000
_cell.length_c   1.000
_cell.angle_alpha   90.00
_cell.angle_beta   90.00
_cell.angle_gamma   90.00
#
_symmetry.space_group_name_H-M   'P 1'
#
loop_
_entity.id
_entity.type
_entity.pdbx_description
1 polymer ?
#
loop_
_entity_poly.entity_id
_entity_poly.type
_entity_poly.pdbx_seq_one_letter_code
_entity_poly.pdbx_strand_id
1 'polypeptide(L)'
;MTNPAQPTGPKIIVPEGMEPAYANLARISHSPADIVIDFAHILPGESSANIRSRVVMTPLSAKLLLHALTENLARYEAAFGEISMPSNSS
;
A
#
# COMPACT_ATOMS: atom_id res chain seq x y z
N MET A 1 -9.66 -11.35 23.97
CA MET A 1 -9.50 -10.72 23.53
C MET A 1 -9.07 -9.85 23.76
N THR A 2 -8.61 -9.72 23.69
CA THR A 2 -8.14 -8.76 23.80
C THR A 2 -8.83 -7.87 23.71
N ASN A 3 -8.79 -7.38 24.37
CA ASN A 3 -9.35 -6.35 24.14
C ASN A 3 -8.92 -5.78 23.03
N PRO A 4 -9.49 -6.08 22.19
CA PRO A 4 -9.11 -5.60 21.01
C PRO A 4 -9.17 -4.19 20.98
N ALA A 5 -9.78 -3.69 21.83
CA ALA A 5 -9.93 -2.35 21.69
C ALA A 5 -8.74 -1.61 22.10
N GLN A 6 -7.70 -2.27 22.49
CA GLN A 6 -6.59 -1.55 22.90
C GLN A 6 -5.57 -1.56 21.87
N PRO A 7 -5.45 -0.60 21.08
CA PRO A 7 -4.38 -0.57 20.09
C PRO A 7 -3.09 -0.48 20.81
N THR A 8 -2.11 -1.17 20.29
CA THR A 8 -0.83 -1.15 20.91
C THR A 8 0.03 -0.06 20.37
N GLY A 9 -0.39 0.70 19.46
CA GLY A 9 0.44 1.74 18.89
C GLY A 9 -0.14 3.11 19.13
N PRO A 10 0.39 4.09 18.50
CA PRO A 10 -0.12 5.45 18.64
C PRO A 10 -1.49 5.58 18.00
N LYS A 11 -2.22 6.57 18.47
CA LYS A 11 -3.49 6.90 17.88
C LYS A 11 -3.24 7.49 16.50
N ILE A 12 -4.02 7.07 15.53
CA ILE A 12 -3.88 7.57 14.18
C ILE A 12 -4.92 8.64 13.94
N ILE A 13 -4.47 9.79 13.49
CA ILE A 13 -5.32 10.94 13.27
C ILE A 13 -5.28 11.31 11.81
N VAL A 14 -6.44 11.48 11.20
CA VAL A 14 -6.56 11.93 9.82
C VAL A 14 -6.68 13.44 9.84
N PRO A 15 -5.75 14.18 9.23
CA PRO A 15 -5.85 15.62 9.24
C PRO A 15 -7.11 16.09 8.52
N GLU A 16 -7.67 17.19 9.00
CA GLU A 16 -8.83 17.76 8.36
C GLU A 16 -8.47 18.24 6.97
N GLY A 17 -9.31 17.98 6.00
CA GLY A 17 -9.05 18.42 4.63
C GLY A 17 -8.09 17.52 3.86
N MET A 18 -7.70 16.40 4.43
CA MET A 18 -6.77 15.54 3.72
C MET A 18 -7.44 14.93 2.49
N GLU A 19 -6.77 15.04 1.35
CA GLU A 19 -7.27 14.47 0.11
C GLU A 19 -6.59 13.14 -0.15
N PRO A 20 -7.35 12.10 -0.43
CA PRO A 20 -6.71 10.82 -0.78
C PRO A 20 -6.10 10.89 -2.17
N ALA A 21 -5.02 10.15 -2.38
CA ALA A 21 -4.43 10.02 -3.68
C ALA A 21 -4.83 8.67 -4.27
N TYR A 22 -5.27 8.67 -5.52
CA TYR A 22 -5.58 7.43 -6.19
C TYR A 22 -4.36 6.94 -6.94
N ALA A 23 -4.03 5.68 -6.80
CA ALA A 23 -2.90 5.09 -7.49
C ALA A 23 -3.27 3.71 -7.97
N ASN A 24 -2.81 3.34 -9.16
CA ASN A 24 -3.03 1.99 -9.66
C ASN A 24 -1.71 1.32 -10.04
N LEU A 25 -0.59 1.90 -9.62
CA LEU A 25 0.72 1.39 -9.94
C LEU A 25 1.67 1.82 -8.84
N ALA A 26 2.61 0.97 -8.49
CA ALA A 26 3.63 1.34 -7.51
C ALA A 26 4.98 0.90 -8.02
N ARG A 27 5.98 1.75 -7.82
CA ARG A 27 7.35 1.41 -8.11
C ARG A 27 8.14 1.48 -6.81
N ILE A 28 8.91 0.44 -6.53
CA ILE A 28 9.61 0.35 -5.26
C ILE A 28 11.11 0.28 -5.53
N SER A 29 11.86 1.07 -4.79
CA SER A 29 13.29 1.03 -4.84
C SER A 29 13.84 1.06 -3.42
N HIS A 30 15.13 0.77 -3.28
CA HIS A 30 15.68 0.69 -1.93
C HIS A 30 17.16 1.06 -1.92
N SER A 31 17.61 1.44 -0.75
CA SER A 31 19.00 1.53 -0.40
C SER A 31 19.16 0.74 0.91
N PRO A 32 20.38 0.63 1.46
CA PRO A 32 20.49 -0.09 2.73
C PRO A 32 19.69 0.54 3.86
N ALA A 33 19.40 1.83 3.79
CA ALA A 33 18.72 2.52 4.88
C ALA A 33 17.24 2.72 4.65
N ASP A 34 16.79 2.77 3.39
CA ASP A 34 15.43 3.21 3.08
C ASP A 34 14.76 2.37 2.03
N ILE A 35 13.44 2.31 2.14
CA ILE A 35 12.57 1.80 1.07
C ILE A 35 11.78 2.99 0.56
N VAL A 36 11.74 3.16 -0.75
CA VAL A 36 10.99 4.25 -1.38
C VAL A 36 9.89 3.65 -2.22
N ILE A 37 8.65 4.06 -1.96
CA ILE A 37 7.51 3.59 -2.73
C ILE A 37 6.92 4.78 -3.45
N ASP A 38 6.91 4.72 -4.78
CA ASP A 38 6.29 5.75 -5.60
C ASP A 38 4.94 5.21 -6.04
N PHE A 39 3.89 5.86 -5.60
CA PHE A 39 2.53 5.51 -6.03
C PHE A 39 2.19 6.36 -7.23
N ALA A 40 1.76 5.72 -8.30
CA ALA A 40 1.56 6.40 -9.56
C ALA A 40 0.20 6.07 -10.13
N HIS A 41 -0.23 6.89 -11.06
CA HIS A 41 -1.49 6.68 -11.75
C HIS A 41 -1.22 6.69 -13.24
N ILE A 42 -1.62 5.61 -13.90
CA ILE A 42 -1.51 5.52 -15.35
C ILE A 42 -2.92 5.38 -15.90
N LEU A 43 -3.23 6.17 -16.93
CA LEU A 43 -4.53 6.12 -17.58
C LEU A 43 -4.50 5.11 -18.70
N PRO A 44 -5.66 4.55 -19.06
CA PRO A 44 -5.70 3.59 -20.17
C PRO A 44 -5.16 4.20 -21.44
N GLY A 45 -4.32 3.46 -22.14
CA GLY A 45 -3.76 3.93 -23.38
C GLY A 45 -2.55 4.82 -23.24
N GLU A 46 -2.19 5.21 -22.03
CA GLU A 46 -1.02 6.05 -21.83
C GLU A 46 0.22 5.20 -21.68
N SER A 47 1.34 5.72 -22.15
CA SER A 47 2.60 5.03 -21.98
C SER A 47 3.40 5.56 -20.80
N SER A 48 2.91 6.57 -20.12
CA SER A 48 3.59 7.16 -18.96
C SER A 48 2.65 7.19 -17.78
N ALA A 49 3.21 6.97 -16.61
CA ALA A 49 2.46 7.07 -15.38
C ALA A 49 2.97 8.26 -14.59
N ASN A 50 2.09 8.98 -13.94
CA ASN A 50 2.49 10.12 -13.13
C ASN A 50 2.53 9.73 -11.68
N ILE A 51 3.65 10.05 -11.02
CA ILE A 51 3.77 9.77 -9.59
C ILE A 51 2.88 10.73 -8.85
N ARG A 52 2.02 10.18 -8.01
CA ARG A 52 1.08 10.96 -7.22
C ARG A 52 1.56 11.12 -5.79
N SER A 53 2.39 10.23 -5.32
CA SER A 53 2.88 10.29 -3.95
C SER A 53 4.15 9.47 -3.85
N ARG A 54 5.13 9.97 -3.13
CA ARG A 54 6.34 9.22 -2.85
C ARG A 54 6.46 9.09 -1.36
N VAL A 55 6.62 7.87 -0.89
CA VAL A 55 6.72 7.58 0.53
C VAL A 55 8.07 6.92 0.80
N VAL A 56 8.77 7.42 1.79
CA VAL A 56 10.04 6.86 2.20
C VAL A 56 9.86 6.26 3.58
N MET A 57 10.32 5.05 3.78
CA MET A 57 10.16 4.40 5.06
C MET A 57 11.36 3.52 5.34
N THR A 58 11.52 3.12 6.59
CA THR A 58 12.60 2.21 6.95
C THR A 58 12.28 0.81 6.41
N PRO A 59 13.29 -0.03 6.24
CA PRO A 59 13.01 -1.41 5.85
C PRO A 59 12.08 -2.14 6.80
N LEU A 60 12.19 -1.88 8.10
CA LEU A 60 11.28 -2.50 9.05
C LEU A 60 9.84 -2.05 8.81
N SER A 61 9.64 -0.75 8.60
CA SER A 61 8.30 -0.24 8.34
C SER A 61 7.71 -0.85 7.07
N ALA A 62 8.55 -1.04 6.04
CA ALA A 62 8.08 -1.65 4.81
C ALA A 62 7.67 -3.10 5.03
N LYS A 63 8.41 -3.81 5.89
CA LYS A 63 8.05 -5.19 6.18
C LYS A 63 6.75 -5.27 6.97
N LEU A 64 6.55 -4.34 7.90
CA LEU A 64 5.29 -4.28 8.63
C LEU A 64 4.14 -3.94 7.71
N LEU A 65 4.36 -3.05 6.74
CA LEU A 65 3.34 -2.74 5.75
C LEU A 65 2.99 -3.97 4.93
N LEU A 66 3.98 -4.73 4.52
CA LEU A 66 3.72 -5.96 3.76
C LEU A 66 2.83 -6.91 4.55
N HIS A 67 3.13 -7.10 5.83
CA HIS A 67 2.32 -7.99 6.66
C HIS A 67 0.89 -7.48 6.79
N ALA A 68 0.74 -6.19 7.06
CA ALA A 68 -0.59 -5.61 7.21
C ALA A 68 -1.39 -5.71 5.92
N LEU A 69 -0.74 -5.46 4.79
CA LEU A 69 -1.41 -5.52 3.51
C LEU A 69 -1.81 -6.96 3.17
N THR A 70 -0.92 -7.91 3.46
CA THR A 70 -1.22 -9.31 3.22
C THR A 70 -2.46 -9.74 4.01
N GLU A 71 -2.54 -9.34 5.27
CA GLU A 71 -3.69 -9.72 6.08
C GLU A 71 -4.97 -9.07 5.61
N ASN A 72 -4.89 -7.81 5.22
CA ASN A 72 -6.07 -7.11 4.75
C ASN A 72 -6.58 -7.66 3.43
N LEU A 73 -5.67 -8.00 2.52
CA LEU A 73 -6.08 -8.61 1.26
C LEU A 73 -6.70 -9.98 1.47
N ALA A 74 -6.18 -10.74 2.43
CA ALA A 74 -6.78 -12.04 2.73
C ALA A 74 -8.22 -11.88 3.22
N ARG A 75 -8.47 -10.89 4.07
CA ARG A 75 -9.82 -10.62 4.55
C ARG A 75 -10.72 -10.13 3.42
N TYR A 76 -10.18 -9.30 2.54
CA TYR A 76 -10.94 -8.85 1.39
C TYR A 76 -11.36 -10.03 0.53
N GLU A 77 -10.41 -10.92 0.23
CA GLU A 77 -10.70 -12.06 -0.64
C GLU A 77 -11.67 -13.04 0.00
N ALA A 78 -11.62 -13.18 1.31
CA ALA A 78 -12.57 -14.04 2.00
C ALA A 78 -13.99 -13.50 1.91
N ALA A 79 -14.14 -12.18 1.89
CA ALA A 79 -15.46 -11.56 1.85
C ALA A 79 -15.98 -11.35 0.43
N PHE A 80 -15.10 -11.06 -0.51
CA PHE A 80 -15.55 -10.63 -1.83
C PHE A 80 -15.05 -11.49 -2.98
N GLY A 81 -14.19 -12.46 -2.71
CA GLY A 81 -13.69 -13.33 -3.76
C GLY A 81 -12.25 -13.04 -4.09
N GLU A 82 -11.62 -13.99 -4.71
CA GLU A 82 -10.21 -13.89 -5.01
C GLU A 82 -9.93 -12.79 -6.02
N ILE A 83 -8.87 -12.03 -5.78
CA ILE A 83 -8.44 -11.01 -6.71
C ILE A 83 -7.68 -11.68 -7.83
N SER A 84 -8.15 -11.50 -9.06
CA SER A 84 -7.50 -12.10 -10.22
C SER A 84 -6.25 -11.30 -10.56
N MET A 85 -5.14 -11.99 -10.61
CA MET A 85 -3.90 -11.36 -11.05
C MET A 85 -3.74 -11.53 -12.54
N PRO A 86 -3.15 -10.56 -13.24
CA PRO A 86 -2.91 -10.71 -14.67
C PRO A 86 -1.99 -11.90 -14.93
N SER A 87 -2.21 -12.56 -16.06
CA SER A 87 -1.37 -13.65 -16.43
C SER A 87 0.03 -13.16 -16.70
N ASN A 88 0.99 -13.90 -16.18
CA ASN A 88 2.33 -13.53 -16.41
C ASN A 88 3.01 -14.48 -17.28
N SER A 89 2.35 -15.00 -18.18
CA SER A 89 2.83 -16.05 -18.97
C SER A 89 3.71 -15.53 -19.93
N SER A 90 4.55 -14.99 -19.90
CA SER A 90 5.42 -14.64 -20.96
C SER A 90 6.38 -15.62 -21.28
#